data_b57204aa03a44d7712a00386925af50e
#
_entry.id   b57204aa03a44d7712a00386925af50e
#
_cell.length_a   1.000
_cell.length_b   1.000
_cell.length_c   1.000
_cell.angle_alpha   90.00
_cell.angle_beta   90.00
_cell.angle_gamma   90.00
#
_symmetry.space_group_name_H-M   'P 1'
#
loop_
_entity.id
_entity.type
_entity.pdbx_description
1 polymer ?
#
loop_
_entity_poly.entity_id
_entity_poly.type
_entity_poly.pdbx_seq_one_letter_code
_entity_poly.pdbx_strand_id
1 'polypeptide(L)'
;SDQEFNIAWLHHIHYNPHHPEHWIYYDEESNKITVYNMPDKYIAEMLFDWIAMSYKFKNKVYDWYEKEGKEKLFTNNTRSKVEYLLNKIKKQDISNNLQ
;
A
#
# COMPACT_ATOMS: atom_id res chain seq x y z
N SER A 1 -15.57 -13.31 16.31
CA SER A 1 -16.37 -13.63 15.12
C SER A 1 -15.79 -12.92 13.90
N ASP A 2 -16.18 -13.37 12.73
CA ASP A 2 -15.74 -12.74 11.46
C ASP A 2 -16.19 -11.28 11.38
N GLN A 3 -17.37 -10.97 11.90
CA GLN A 3 -17.87 -9.59 11.93
C GLN A 3 -17.01 -8.70 12.83
N GLU A 4 -16.64 -9.19 13.99
CA GLU A 4 -15.77 -8.43 14.90
C GLU A 4 -14.40 -8.18 14.29
N PHE A 5 -13.83 -9.19 13.63
CA PHE A 5 -12.55 -9.04 12.92
C PHE A 5 -12.66 -7.99 11.82
N ASN A 6 -13.73 -8.06 11.02
CA ASN A 6 -13.93 -7.12 9.91
C ASN A 6 -14.08 -5.68 10.39
N ILE A 7 -14.80 -5.46 11.49
CA ILE A 7 -14.95 -4.12 12.09
C ILE A 7 -13.59 -3.61 12.56
N ALA A 8 -12.83 -4.45 13.26
CA ALA A 8 -11.50 -4.09 13.73
C ALA A 8 -10.54 -3.78 12.57
N TRP A 9 -10.61 -4.57 11.50
CA TRP A 9 -9.78 -4.35 10.30
C TRP A 9 -10.13 -3.03 9.63
N LEU A 10 -11.43 -2.73 9.46
CA LEU A 10 -11.88 -1.47 8.86
C LEU A 10 -11.39 -0.27 9.69
N HIS A 11 -11.48 -0.37 11.02
CA HIS A 11 -10.95 0.67 11.89
C HIS A 11 -9.45 0.86 11.67
N HIS A 12 -8.70 -0.24 11.62
CA HIS A 12 -7.25 -0.23 11.43
C HIS A 12 -6.85 0.47 10.12
N ILE A 13 -7.45 0.10 8.98
CA ILE A 13 -7.04 0.65 7.68
C ILE A 13 -7.46 2.10 7.50
N HIS A 14 -8.56 2.54 8.12
CA HIS A 14 -9.02 3.93 8.00
C HIS A 14 -8.31 4.89 8.94
N TYR A 15 -7.91 4.43 10.11
CA TYR A 15 -7.30 5.29 11.13
C TYR A 15 -5.78 5.19 11.20
N ASN A 16 -5.18 4.28 10.45
CA ASN A 16 -3.73 4.12 10.43
C ASN A 16 -3.12 4.84 9.23
N PRO A 17 -2.28 5.87 9.45
CA PRO A 17 -1.76 6.69 8.34
C PRO A 17 -0.91 5.95 7.31
N HIS A 18 -0.39 4.76 7.61
CA HIS A 18 0.37 3.99 6.62
C HIS A 18 -0.50 3.11 5.73
N HIS A 19 -1.83 3.22 5.83
CA HIS A 19 -2.76 2.56 4.91
C HIS A 19 -3.33 3.57 3.92
N PRO A 20 -3.43 3.22 2.62
CA PRO A 20 -3.94 4.14 1.60
C PRO A 20 -5.31 4.70 1.93
N GLU A 21 -6.16 3.90 2.56
CA GLU A 21 -7.53 4.25 2.89
C GLU A 21 -7.62 5.45 3.83
N HIS A 22 -6.60 5.69 4.64
CA HIS A 22 -6.54 6.86 5.51
C HIS A 22 -6.53 8.17 4.72
N TRP A 23 -6.04 8.14 3.48
CA TRP A 23 -5.84 9.31 2.63
C TRP A 23 -6.94 9.49 1.59
N ILE A 24 -8.05 8.76 1.75
CA ILE A 24 -9.20 8.82 0.86
C ILE A 24 -10.38 9.44 1.61
N TYR A 25 -10.95 10.51 1.04
CA TYR A 25 -12.11 11.18 1.60
C TYR A 25 -13.31 10.98 0.66
N TYR A 26 -14.42 10.52 1.23
CA TYR A 26 -15.68 10.40 0.52
C TYR A 26 -16.65 11.46 1.02
N ASP A 27 -17.12 12.32 0.12
CA ASP A 27 -18.11 13.35 0.42
C ASP A 27 -19.49 12.83 0.05
N GLU A 28 -20.33 12.59 1.06
CA GLU A 28 -21.66 12.04 0.86
C GLU A 28 -22.58 13.00 0.11
N GLU A 29 -22.44 14.31 0.31
CA GLU A 29 -23.30 15.30 -0.34
C GLU A 29 -23.06 15.38 -1.84
N SER A 30 -21.80 15.43 -2.26
CA SER A 30 -21.43 15.54 -3.67
C SER A 30 -21.22 14.18 -4.33
N ASN A 31 -21.19 13.11 -3.56
CA ASN A 31 -20.88 11.76 -4.01
C ASN A 31 -19.50 11.66 -4.69
N LYS A 32 -18.55 12.47 -4.21
CA LYS A 32 -17.19 12.52 -4.76
C LYS A 32 -16.18 11.88 -3.82
N ILE A 33 -15.18 11.24 -4.43
CA ILE A 33 -14.04 10.69 -3.73
C ILE A 33 -12.84 11.59 -4.00
N THR A 34 -12.14 12.00 -2.93
CA THR A 34 -10.90 12.76 -3.03
C THR A 34 -9.77 11.92 -2.45
N VAL A 35 -8.68 11.79 -3.20
CA VAL A 35 -7.50 11.06 -2.75
C VAL A 35 -6.39 12.08 -2.49
N TYR A 36 -5.75 11.98 -1.34
CA TYR A 36 -4.68 12.89 -0.93
C TYR A 36 -3.32 12.19 -1.04
N ASN A 37 -2.26 13.00 -1.20
CA ASN A 37 -0.90 12.49 -1.21
C ASN A 37 -0.53 11.90 0.14
N MET A 38 0.09 10.73 0.13
CA MET A 38 0.65 10.15 1.35
C MET A 38 2.02 10.80 1.60
N PRO A 39 2.28 11.26 2.82
CA PRO A 39 3.64 11.70 3.19
C PRO A 39 4.65 10.57 3.05
N ASP A 40 5.88 10.92 2.72
CA ASP A 40 6.95 9.93 2.46
C ASP A 40 7.14 8.94 3.60
N LYS A 41 7.05 9.42 4.84
CA LYS A 41 7.14 8.58 6.03
C LYS A 41 6.13 7.43 5.99
N TYR A 42 4.89 7.74 5.63
CA TYR A 42 3.81 6.75 5.64
C TYR A 42 3.88 5.84 4.41
N ILE A 43 4.38 6.33 3.30
CA ILE A 43 4.67 5.47 2.15
C ILE A 43 5.71 4.42 2.55
N ALA A 44 6.77 4.82 3.24
CA ALA A 44 7.81 3.91 3.70
C ALA A 44 7.25 2.85 4.66
N GLU A 45 6.46 3.29 5.65
CA GLU A 45 5.83 2.37 6.60
C GLU A 45 4.90 1.37 5.90
N MET A 46 4.11 1.85 4.93
CA MET A 46 3.24 0.99 4.14
C MET A 46 4.03 -0.06 3.37
N LEU A 47 5.13 0.34 2.74
CA LEU A 47 5.96 -0.58 1.98
C LEU A 47 6.63 -1.62 2.89
N PHE A 48 7.06 -1.25 4.08
CA PHE A 48 7.58 -2.22 5.05
C PHE A 48 6.52 -3.25 5.43
N ASP A 49 5.27 -2.83 5.62
CA ASP A 49 4.16 -3.76 5.86
C ASP A 49 3.97 -4.73 4.69
N TRP A 50 3.97 -4.20 3.46
CA TRP A 50 3.81 -5.02 2.26
C TRP A 50 4.94 -6.03 2.11
N ILE A 51 6.18 -5.60 2.37
CA ILE A 51 7.36 -6.47 2.31
C ILE A 51 7.24 -7.58 3.36
N ALA A 52 6.87 -7.24 4.58
CA ALA A 52 6.71 -8.20 5.67
C ALA A 52 5.62 -9.24 5.33
N MET A 53 4.48 -8.78 4.79
CA MET A 53 3.41 -9.67 4.38
C MET A 53 3.83 -10.59 3.24
N SER A 54 4.55 -10.05 2.26
CA SER A 54 5.05 -10.84 1.14
C SER A 54 6.03 -11.90 1.60
N TYR A 55 6.89 -11.56 2.54
CA TYR A 55 7.80 -12.52 3.13
C TYR A 55 7.06 -13.66 3.83
N LYS A 56 6.03 -13.31 4.59
CA LYS A 56 5.19 -14.29 5.29
C LYS A 56 4.52 -15.24 4.32
N PHE A 57 4.02 -14.75 3.19
CA PHE A 57 3.32 -15.55 2.19
C PHE A 57 4.25 -16.09 1.10
N LYS A 58 5.56 -15.93 1.27
CA LYS A 58 6.60 -16.50 0.39
C LYS A 58 6.45 -16.04 -1.07
N ASN A 59 6.09 -14.77 -1.26
CA ASN A 59 6.07 -14.15 -2.58
C ASN A 59 6.92 -12.88 -2.57
N LYS A 60 7.02 -12.23 -3.71
CA LYS A 60 7.76 -10.96 -3.84
C LYS A 60 6.79 -9.80 -3.83
N VAL A 61 7.13 -8.74 -3.08
CA VAL A 61 6.26 -7.58 -2.92
C VAL A 61 5.93 -6.93 -4.25
N TYR A 62 6.89 -6.84 -5.18
CA TYR A 62 6.66 -6.21 -6.49
C TYR A 62 5.76 -7.07 -7.38
N ASP A 63 5.79 -8.41 -7.24
CA ASP A 63 4.86 -9.29 -7.96
C ASP A 63 3.44 -9.16 -7.40
N TRP A 64 3.31 -9.11 -6.08
CA TRP A 64 2.03 -8.87 -5.43
C TRP A 64 1.44 -7.53 -5.86
N TYR A 65 2.27 -6.48 -5.94
CA TYR A 65 1.81 -5.15 -6.34
C TYR A 65 1.23 -5.17 -7.76
N GLU A 66 1.89 -5.84 -8.70
CA GLU A 66 1.39 -5.93 -10.07
C GLU A 66 0.06 -6.66 -10.16
N LYS A 67 -0.18 -7.65 -9.31
CA LYS A 67 -1.41 -8.44 -9.33
C LYS A 67 -2.55 -7.77 -8.55
N GLU A 68 -2.26 -7.21 -7.38
CA GLU A 68 -3.29 -6.77 -6.45
C GLU A 68 -3.07 -5.34 -5.94
N GLY A 69 -1.86 -5.00 -5.54
CA GLY A 69 -1.58 -3.69 -4.94
C GLY A 69 -1.80 -2.52 -5.88
N LYS A 70 -1.65 -2.74 -7.16
CA LYS A 70 -1.81 -1.72 -8.20
C LYS A 70 -3.22 -1.13 -8.23
N GLU A 71 -4.19 -1.85 -7.74
CA GLU A 71 -5.58 -1.40 -7.68
C GLU A 71 -5.87 -0.43 -6.54
N LYS A 72 -4.93 -0.26 -5.61
CA LYS A 72 -5.08 0.70 -4.53
C LYS A 72 -5.23 2.11 -5.09
N LEU A 73 -6.07 2.92 -4.42
CA LEU A 73 -6.30 4.30 -4.84
C LEU A 73 -5.18 5.20 -4.30
N PHE A 74 -4.37 5.69 -5.20
CA PHE A 74 -3.29 6.65 -4.90
C PHE A 74 -3.40 7.86 -5.82
N THR A 75 -2.90 8.99 -5.36
CA THR A 75 -2.61 10.10 -6.29
C THR A 75 -1.48 9.67 -7.22
N ASN A 76 -1.33 10.36 -8.34
CA ASN A 76 -0.20 10.12 -9.25
C ASN A 76 1.13 10.33 -8.54
N ASN A 77 1.21 11.32 -7.65
CA ASN A 77 2.42 11.59 -6.87
C ASN A 77 2.77 10.41 -5.96
N THR A 78 1.79 9.91 -5.19
CA THR A 78 2.01 8.76 -4.31
C THR A 78 2.37 7.51 -5.11
N ARG A 79 1.63 7.25 -6.19
CA ARG A 79 1.87 6.07 -7.04
C ARG A 79 3.27 6.07 -7.63
N SER A 80 3.73 7.22 -8.11
CA SER A 80 5.09 7.34 -8.67
C SER A 80 6.16 6.99 -7.65
N LYS A 81 5.99 7.44 -6.41
CA LYS A 81 6.92 7.13 -5.33
C LYS A 81 6.90 5.66 -4.95
N VAL A 82 5.72 5.08 -4.85
CA VAL A 82 5.53 3.65 -4.54
C VAL A 82 6.22 2.80 -5.61
N GLU A 83 5.93 3.08 -6.88
CA GLU A 83 6.47 2.28 -7.99
C GLU A 83 7.98 2.45 -8.13
N TYR A 84 8.49 3.65 -7.89
CA TYR A 84 9.94 3.90 -7.88
C TYR A 84 10.64 3.04 -6.82
N LEU A 85 10.10 3.00 -5.61
CA LEU A 85 10.70 2.23 -4.51
C LEU A 85 10.60 0.73 -4.75
N LEU A 86 9.45 0.26 -5.25
CA LEU A 86 9.28 -1.16 -5.59
C LEU A 86 10.23 -1.60 -6.69
N ASN A 87 10.47 -0.73 -7.67
CA ASN A 87 11.41 -1.02 -8.75
C ASN A 87 12.85 -1.12 -8.23
N LYS A 88 13.22 -0.28 -7.28
CA LYS A 88 14.53 -0.36 -6.62
C LYS A 88 14.70 -1.69 -5.88
N ILE A 89 13.67 -2.12 -5.16
CA ILE A 89 13.67 -3.38 -4.44
C ILE A 89 13.84 -4.55 -5.42
N LYS A 90 13.11 -4.51 -6.52
CA LYS A 90 13.19 -5.54 -7.56
C LYS A 90 14.59 -5.64 -8.15
N LYS A 91 15.18 -4.50 -8.48
CA LYS A 91 16.54 -4.46 -9.04
C LYS A 91 17.57 -5.00 -8.04
N GLN A 92 17.41 -4.68 -6.76
CA GLN A 92 18.32 -5.16 -5.72
C GLN A 92 18.22 -6.69 -5.56
N ASP A 93 16.98 -7.22 -5.59
CA ASP A 93 16.75 -8.67 -5.52
C ASP A 93 17.39 -9.40 -6.70
N ILE A 94 17.22 -8.87 -7.91
CA ILE A 94 17.79 -9.46 -9.12
C ILE A 94 19.34 -9.46 -9.02
N SER A 95 19.92 -8.33 -8.59
CA SER A 95 21.36 -8.20 -8.42
C SER A 95 21.90 -9.20 -7.39
N ASN A 96 21.20 -9.36 -6.28
CA ASN A 96 21.62 -10.30 -5.23
C ASN A 96 21.55 -11.75 -5.72
N ASN A 97 20.56 -12.08 -6.53
CA ASN A 97 20.40 -13.45 -7.07
C ASN A 97 21.44 -13.80 -8.13
N LEU A 98 22.07 -12.80 -8.75
CA LEU A 98 23.13 -13.02 -9.72
C LEU A 98 24.51 -13.19 -9.09
N GLN A 99 24.62 -12.94 -7.80
CA GLN A 99 25.85 -13.14 -7.02
C GLN A 99 25.83 -14.49 -6.34
#